data_24701a2e1b2ed47f28e197543b9cadd5
#
_entry.id   24701a2e1b2ed47f28e197543b9cadd5
#
_cell.length_a   1.000
_cell.length_b   1.000
_cell.length_c   1.000
_cell.angle_alpha   90.00
_cell.angle_beta   90.00
_cell.angle_gamma   90.00
#
_symmetry.space_group_name_H-M   'P 1'
#
loop_
_entity.id
_entity.type
_entity.pdbx_description
1 polymer ?
#
loop_
_entity_poly.entity_id
_entity_poly.type
_entity_poly.pdbx_seq_one_letter_code
_entity_poly.pdbx_strand_id
1 'polypeptide(L)'
;MTSDTPDSQLKQTDAHRVIDDFNPLPRSVVRRTPFVLLDGEWKFDLDLDAVGVSETWHVEHNYKHTARFPSSVESQLKNAHDLKDFDPAARDSLVVWYEREFVIPPEWCSLDHCLTQLTFGACGYETRVWLNGSLLKTVEGEEIHCGEYNSFSYEMPRELLQPVNRLTVRVADSLDADIPRGKQASRVYKQGGIWYQAISGAVRSVWIEPVESNRLRSRVSVTSSLRNRLVEFDFTPRIHDAGNYVLRLTVTPHDAQNSEKAAPLVISEFPLTLEAGEKPQRVPLEIPDANIWSPSSPNLYHLLAQLISSDGTVAGIETHFGLRKIEARGRYVYLNNETIYLDGILYQPGTSSFEEIQRHFHAMKRLGCNLVRVHIAGIDPRIYHLADQMGMLLWVEIPSPHSSTQLSRDNHWAELQRMLVFIASHPSIVILSLYNEDWGAEDIRTNIETRRYIASTFDYLRNHVPQILVVDNDGWNHVSRRGRLKSHLMTAHVYTPDPSAWATTLDRLGAGETEGVTAQPLVVGDPYFYRGQVPLIISEWGGFGFTMYGGPGEGHPDERAERIRTFKHEMRRRPIAGDIYTQATSIEDENNGIIDPASGELLVPPGTLDSRLIN
;
A
#
# COMPACT_ATOMS: atom_id res chain seq x y z
N MET A 1 -32.77 4.09 -48.93
CA MET A 1 -33.05 3.31 -47.72
C MET A 1 -31.78 2.50 -47.46
N THR A 2 -30.87 3.07 -46.73
CA THR A 2 -29.61 2.46 -46.31
C THR A 2 -29.79 2.04 -44.86
N SER A 3 -29.63 0.74 -44.63
CA SER A 3 -29.71 0.12 -43.30
C SER A 3 -28.51 0.55 -42.48
N ASP A 4 -28.74 1.38 -41.46
CA ASP A 4 -27.77 1.64 -40.40
C ASP A 4 -27.66 0.41 -39.51
N THR A 5 -26.53 -0.25 -39.56
CA THR A 5 -26.11 -1.28 -38.61
C THR A 5 -25.56 -0.55 -37.33
N PRO A 6 -25.89 -1.04 -36.14
CA PRO A 6 -25.36 -0.45 -34.88
C PRO A 6 -23.95 -1.01 -34.58
N ASP A 7 -23.00 -0.75 -35.48
CA ASP A 7 -21.66 -1.35 -35.37
C ASP A 7 -20.57 -0.28 -35.47
N SER A 8 -20.59 0.73 -34.61
CA SER A 8 -19.50 1.72 -34.65
C SER A 8 -19.29 2.56 -33.39
N GLN A 9 -19.63 2.08 -32.20
CA GLN A 9 -19.31 2.83 -30.97
C GLN A 9 -18.72 2.02 -29.82
N LEU A 10 -18.16 0.85 -30.05
CA LEU A 10 -17.05 0.39 -29.22
C LEU A 10 -15.82 1.18 -29.68
N LYS A 11 -15.71 2.41 -29.21
CA LYS A 11 -14.47 3.18 -29.38
C LYS A 11 -13.33 2.30 -28.91
N GLN A 12 -12.37 2.02 -29.78
CA GLN A 12 -11.04 1.53 -29.46
C GLN A 12 -10.49 2.38 -28.30
N THR A 13 -10.81 2.00 -27.08
CA THR A 13 -10.29 2.63 -25.89
C THR A 13 -8.87 2.14 -25.74
N ASP A 14 -7.92 2.99 -26.11
CA ASP A 14 -6.52 3.01 -25.69
C ASP A 14 -5.74 1.67 -25.66
N ALA A 15 -6.05 0.73 -26.55
CA ALA A 15 -5.37 -0.57 -26.65
C ALA A 15 -3.87 -0.47 -27.02
N HIS A 16 -3.39 0.73 -27.36
CA HIS A 16 -2.00 1.00 -27.74
C HIS A 16 -1.42 2.25 -27.09
N ARG A 17 -1.87 2.57 -25.87
CA ARG A 17 -1.14 3.59 -25.14
C ARG A 17 0.23 3.01 -24.78
N VAL A 18 1.27 3.51 -25.45
CA VAL A 18 2.65 3.37 -24.97
C VAL A 18 2.64 4.01 -23.58
N ILE A 19 2.69 3.17 -22.56
CA ILE A 19 2.70 3.62 -21.17
C ILE A 19 4.05 4.29 -20.99
N ASP A 20 4.02 5.56 -20.59
CA ASP A 20 5.18 6.25 -20.03
C ASP A 20 5.80 5.31 -18.98
N ASP A 21 7.07 4.97 -19.13
CA ASP A 21 7.80 4.03 -18.27
C ASP A 21 7.70 4.34 -16.78
N PHE A 22 7.26 5.56 -16.44
CA PHE A 22 7.16 6.11 -15.10
C PHE A 22 5.77 6.11 -14.49
N ASN A 23 4.72 5.87 -15.27
CA ASN A 23 3.36 5.79 -14.76
C ASN A 23 2.73 4.46 -15.16
N PRO A 24 3.06 3.36 -14.46
CA PRO A 24 2.59 2.02 -14.80
C PRO A 24 1.11 1.83 -14.44
N LEU A 25 0.24 2.62 -15.04
CA LEU A 25 -1.19 2.40 -14.98
C LEU A 25 -1.56 1.17 -15.83
N PRO A 26 -2.32 0.27 -15.29
CA PRO A 26 -2.85 0.14 -13.93
C PRO A 26 -1.90 -0.61 -12.98
N ARG A 27 -0.82 -1.16 -13.50
CA ARG A 27 0.15 -2.00 -12.80
C ARG A 27 1.19 -1.14 -12.12
N SER A 28 1.57 -1.49 -10.92
CA SER A 28 2.37 -0.64 -10.05
C SER A 28 3.85 -1.00 -10.04
N VAL A 29 4.17 -2.23 -9.67
CA VAL A 29 5.55 -2.65 -9.37
C VAL A 29 6.13 -3.49 -10.49
N VAL A 30 5.33 -4.45 -10.98
CA VAL A 30 5.74 -5.41 -11.99
C VAL A 30 4.75 -5.36 -13.14
N ARG A 31 5.24 -5.20 -14.35
CA ARG A 31 4.41 -5.06 -15.55
C ARG A 31 4.76 -6.08 -16.61
N ARG A 32 3.77 -6.37 -17.44
CA ARG A 32 3.85 -7.05 -18.73
C ARG A 32 3.15 -6.20 -19.77
N THR A 33 3.45 -6.38 -21.01
CA THR A 33 2.77 -5.74 -22.15
C THR A 33 2.35 -6.80 -23.13
N PRO A 34 1.22 -6.66 -23.83
CA PRO A 34 0.19 -5.63 -23.75
C PRO A 34 -0.83 -5.85 -22.63
N PHE A 35 -1.83 -4.95 -22.50
CA PHE A 35 -2.99 -5.12 -21.63
C PHE A 35 -4.19 -4.31 -22.16
N VAL A 36 -5.40 -4.62 -21.67
CA VAL A 36 -6.63 -3.87 -21.95
C VAL A 36 -7.29 -3.47 -20.64
N LEU A 37 -7.54 -2.17 -20.45
CA LEU A 37 -8.29 -1.66 -19.30
C LEU A 37 -9.77 -2.00 -19.41
N LEU A 38 -10.35 -2.46 -18.32
CA LEU A 38 -11.79 -2.60 -18.15
C LEU A 38 -12.37 -1.47 -17.25
N ASP A 39 -11.63 -0.38 -17.10
CA ASP A 39 -12.11 0.83 -16.44
C ASP A 39 -13.20 1.52 -17.28
N GLY A 40 -13.98 2.38 -16.63
CA GLY A 40 -15.06 3.11 -17.28
C GLY A 40 -16.43 2.61 -16.84
N GLU A 41 -17.41 2.62 -17.73
CA GLU A 41 -18.81 2.34 -17.39
C GLU A 41 -19.07 0.84 -17.22
N TRP A 42 -19.77 0.49 -16.12
CA TRP A 42 -20.26 -0.84 -15.79
C TRP A 42 -21.73 -0.75 -15.46
N LYS A 43 -22.54 -1.76 -15.79
CA LYS A 43 -23.87 -1.91 -15.22
C LYS A 43 -23.75 -2.19 -13.73
N PHE A 44 -24.73 -1.72 -12.94
CA PHE A 44 -24.67 -1.75 -11.48
C PHE A 44 -26.04 -1.94 -10.86
N ASP A 45 -26.14 -2.73 -9.80
CA ASP A 45 -27.34 -2.81 -8.97
C ASP A 45 -27.00 -3.20 -7.51
N LEU A 46 -27.89 -2.80 -6.59
CA LEU A 46 -27.84 -3.18 -5.19
C LEU A 46 -28.60 -4.49 -4.95
N ASP A 47 -28.00 -5.38 -4.18
CA ASP A 47 -28.64 -6.63 -3.72
C ASP A 47 -28.98 -6.51 -2.24
N LEU A 48 -30.05 -5.77 -1.96
CA LEU A 48 -30.45 -5.38 -0.61
C LEU A 48 -30.83 -6.59 0.29
N ASP A 49 -31.31 -7.66 -0.31
CA ASP A 49 -31.77 -8.86 0.37
C ASP A 49 -30.78 -10.03 0.23
N ALA A 50 -29.62 -9.77 -0.39
CA ALA A 50 -28.56 -10.75 -0.68
C ALA A 50 -29.04 -11.99 -1.45
N VAL A 51 -30.02 -11.81 -2.35
CA VAL A 51 -30.65 -12.88 -3.13
C VAL A 51 -29.97 -13.16 -4.47
N GLY A 52 -29.10 -12.26 -4.95
CA GLY A 52 -28.55 -12.32 -6.31
C GLY A 52 -27.84 -13.61 -6.66
N VAL A 53 -27.20 -14.30 -5.68
CA VAL A 53 -26.61 -15.63 -5.92
C VAL A 53 -27.70 -16.67 -6.12
N SER A 54 -28.75 -16.70 -5.28
CA SER A 54 -29.85 -17.66 -5.37
C SER A 54 -30.73 -17.42 -6.59
N GLU A 55 -30.89 -16.17 -7.00
CA GLU A 55 -31.62 -15.76 -8.20
C GLU A 55 -30.76 -15.76 -9.47
N THR A 56 -29.54 -16.25 -9.36
CA THR A 56 -28.59 -16.40 -10.48
C THR A 56 -28.31 -15.12 -11.29
N TRP A 57 -28.18 -13.98 -10.62
CA TRP A 57 -27.88 -12.69 -11.29
C TRP A 57 -26.58 -12.74 -12.13
N HIS A 58 -25.68 -13.65 -11.83
CA HIS A 58 -24.50 -13.93 -12.63
C HIS A 58 -24.80 -14.58 -13.99
N VAL A 59 -26.00 -15.13 -14.19
CA VAL A 59 -26.47 -15.68 -15.47
C VAL A 59 -27.29 -14.64 -16.22
N GLU A 60 -28.25 -14.01 -15.55
CA GLU A 60 -29.10 -12.98 -16.13
C GLU A 60 -29.64 -12.05 -15.05
N HIS A 61 -29.49 -10.74 -15.24
CA HIS A 61 -30.08 -9.73 -14.37
C HIS A 61 -30.35 -8.44 -15.17
N ASN A 62 -31.45 -7.76 -14.85
CA ASN A 62 -31.80 -6.49 -15.44
C ASN A 62 -31.28 -5.34 -14.55
N TYR A 63 -30.04 -4.96 -14.76
CA TYR A 63 -29.38 -3.88 -14.03
C TYR A 63 -30.08 -2.54 -14.28
N LYS A 64 -30.33 -1.77 -13.21
CA LYS A 64 -31.06 -0.49 -13.28
C LYS A 64 -30.14 0.73 -13.36
N HIS A 65 -28.88 0.57 -12.94
CA HIS A 65 -27.95 1.67 -12.79
C HIS A 65 -26.65 1.43 -13.55
N THR A 66 -25.85 2.47 -13.64
CA THR A 66 -24.47 2.40 -14.12
C THR A 66 -23.51 2.94 -13.05
N ALA A 67 -22.34 2.36 -13.01
CA ALA A 67 -21.22 2.75 -12.16
C ALA A 67 -19.99 3.00 -13.01
N ARG A 68 -19.07 3.83 -12.55
CA ARG A 68 -17.79 4.06 -13.23
C ARG A 68 -16.64 3.50 -12.40
N PHE A 69 -15.85 2.60 -12.97
CA PHE A 69 -14.64 2.09 -12.35
C PHE A 69 -13.40 2.90 -12.81
N PRO A 70 -12.39 3.08 -11.94
CA PRO A 70 -12.41 2.82 -10.49
C PRO A 70 -13.23 3.87 -9.74
N SER A 71 -13.99 3.45 -8.73
CA SER A 71 -14.74 4.33 -7.82
C SER A 71 -15.31 3.49 -6.67
N SER A 72 -15.47 4.10 -5.50
CA SER A 72 -16.15 3.43 -4.38
C SER A 72 -17.67 3.33 -4.61
N VAL A 73 -18.28 2.31 -4.00
CA VAL A 73 -19.74 2.13 -4.02
C VAL A 73 -20.45 3.36 -3.46
N GLU A 74 -19.94 3.92 -2.38
CA GLU A 74 -20.49 5.11 -1.71
C GLU A 74 -20.54 6.32 -2.64
N SER A 75 -19.51 6.48 -3.48
CA SER A 75 -19.48 7.52 -4.51
C SER A 75 -20.46 7.24 -5.65
N GLN A 76 -20.59 5.98 -6.06
CA GLN A 76 -21.52 5.55 -7.11
C GLN A 76 -22.98 5.76 -6.68
N LEU A 77 -23.31 5.44 -5.43
CA LEU A 77 -24.65 5.65 -4.85
C LEU A 77 -25.06 7.12 -4.84
N LYS A 78 -24.13 8.02 -4.48
CA LYS A 78 -24.39 9.47 -4.51
C LYS A 78 -24.70 9.98 -5.93
N ASN A 79 -24.16 9.34 -6.94
CA ASN A 79 -24.35 9.70 -8.34
C ASN A 79 -25.61 9.08 -8.97
N ALA A 80 -26.19 8.04 -8.37
CA ALA A 80 -27.44 7.42 -8.79
C ALA A 80 -28.63 8.17 -8.19
N HIS A 81 -29.42 8.85 -9.03
CA HIS A 81 -30.46 9.81 -8.58
C HIS A 81 -31.48 9.22 -7.60
N ASP A 82 -31.88 7.97 -7.78
CA ASP A 82 -32.85 7.26 -6.95
C ASP A 82 -32.22 6.55 -5.73
N LEU A 83 -30.90 6.48 -5.67
CA LEU A 83 -30.13 5.88 -4.56
C LEU A 83 -29.38 6.93 -3.71
N LYS A 84 -29.46 8.21 -4.05
CA LYS A 84 -28.72 9.29 -3.37
C LYS A 84 -29.01 9.40 -1.86
N ASP A 85 -30.20 8.97 -1.43
CA ASP A 85 -30.62 8.97 -0.03
C ASP A 85 -30.40 7.61 0.66
N PHE A 86 -29.79 6.65 -0.05
CA PHE A 86 -29.41 5.37 0.52
C PHE A 86 -28.17 5.54 1.41
N ASP A 87 -28.30 5.14 2.67
CA ASP A 87 -27.20 5.18 3.63
C ASP A 87 -26.58 3.78 3.78
N PRO A 88 -25.39 3.52 3.18
CA PRO A 88 -24.72 2.23 3.35
C PRO A 88 -24.32 1.96 4.80
N ALA A 89 -24.04 2.99 5.60
CA ALA A 89 -23.65 2.86 7.01
C ALA A 89 -24.81 2.41 7.92
N ALA A 90 -26.06 2.56 7.46
CA ALA A 90 -27.23 2.06 8.19
C ALA A 90 -27.41 0.55 8.08
N ARG A 91 -26.58 -0.16 7.31
CA ARG A 91 -26.69 -1.58 7.05
C ARG A 91 -25.49 -2.35 7.59
N ASP A 92 -25.73 -3.57 8.07
CA ASP A 92 -24.68 -4.47 8.52
C ASP A 92 -23.81 -5.02 7.40
N SER A 93 -24.34 -5.07 6.18
CA SER A 93 -23.63 -5.52 4.99
C SER A 93 -24.18 -4.81 3.76
N LEU A 94 -23.26 -4.37 2.89
CA LEU A 94 -23.54 -3.80 1.58
C LEU A 94 -23.20 -4.85 0.53
N VAL A 95 -24.18 -5.23 -0.30
CA VAL A 95 -23.96 -6.16 -1.42
C VAL A 95 -24.32 -5.48 -2.71
N VAL A 96 -23.38 -5.49 -3.66
CA VAL A 96 -23.54 -4.88 -4.98
C VAL A 96 -23.11 -5.86 -6.07
N TRP A 97 -23.73 -5.70 -7.23
CA TRP A 97 -23.42 -6.47 -8.42
C TRP A 97 -23.09 -5.53 -9.57
N TYR A 98 -22.09 -5.95 -10.36
CA TYR A 98 -21.63 -5.25 -11.54
C TYR A 98 -21.58 -6.18 -12.73
N GLU A 99 -21.83 -5.65 -13.92
CA GLU A 99 -21.68 -6.37 -15.19
C GLU A 99 -21.00 -5.52 -16.22
N ARG A 100 -20.10 -6.14 -16.99
CA ARG A 100 -19.45 -5.51 -18.15
C ARG A 100 -19.23 -6.52 -19.26
N GLU A 101 -19.50 -6.09 -20.49
CA GLU A 101 -19.09 -6.83 -21.68
C GLU A 101 -17.70 -6.34 -22.15
N PHE A 102 -16.91 -7.28 -22.68
CA PHE A 102 -15.59 -6.99 -23.23
C PHE A 102 -15.19 -8.01 -24.29
N VAL A 103 -14.21 -7.63 -25.13
CA VAL A 103 -13.63 -8.48 -26.16
C VAL A 103 -12.15 -8.69 -25.85
N ILE A 104 -11.67 -9.93 -25.99
CA ILE A 104 -10.25 -10.23 -25.91
C ILE A 104 -9.63 -9.98 -27.29
N PRO A 105 -8.50 -9.27 -27.38
CA PRO A 105 -7.79 -9.09 -28.65
C PRO A 105 -7.53 -10.43 -29.34
N PRO A 106 -7.92 -10.59 -30.62
CA PRO A 106 -7.82 -11.88 -31.32
C PRO A 106 -6.40 -12.46 -31.36
N GLU A 107 -5.38 -11.60 -31.40
CA GLU A 107 -3.98 -11.99 -31.39
C GLU A 107 -3.57 -12.73 -30.09
N TRP A 108 -4.25 -12.51 -28.96
CA TRP A 108 -3.98 -13.23 -27.72
C TRP A 108 -4.52 -14.67 -27.75
N CYS A 109 -5.59 -14.90 -28.52
CA CYS A 109 -6.22 -16.22 -28.62
C CYS A 109 -5.44 -17.20 -29.52
N SER A 110 -4.56 -16.69 -30.38
CA SER A 110 -3.82 -17.48 -31.38
C SER A 110 -2.55 -18.15 -30.82
N LEU A 111 -2.15 -17.84 -29.59
CA LEU A 111 -0.93 -18.36 -28.98
C LEU A 111 -1.25 -19.55 -28.07
N ASP A 112 -0.81 -20.75 -28.43
CA ASP A 112 -1.12 -21.99 -27.69
C ASP A 112 -0.66 -21.98 -26.21
N HIS A 113 0.37 -21.21 -25.90
CA HIS A 113 0.96 -21.10 -24.55
C HIS A 113 0.49 -19.86 -23.77
N CYS A 114 -0.47 -19.09 -24.30
CA CYS A 114 -0.93 -17.86 -23.69
C CYS A 114 -2.28 -18.07 -23.01
N LEU A 115 -2.40 -17.56 -21.80
CA LEU A 115 -3.63 -17.46 -21.02
C LEU A 115 -4.06 -15.99 -20.96
N THR A 116 -5.34 -15.72 -20.77
CA THR A 116 -5.79 -14.37 -20.43
C THR A 116 -5.97 -14.27 -18.93
N GLN A 117 -5.28 -13.33 -18.31
CA GLN A 117 -5.39 -13.02 -16.90
C GLN A 117 -6.23 -11.77 -16.70
N LEU A 118 -7.24 -11.85 -15.82
CA LEU A 118 -8.01 -10.72 -15.32
C LEU A 118 -7.41 -10.30 -13.99
N THR A 119 -7.19 -9.02 -13.79
CA THR A 119 -6.67 -8.48 -12.52
C THR A 119 -7.51 -7.31 -12.04
N PHE A 120 -7.83 -7.33 -10.74
CA PHE A 120 -8.36 -6.21 -9.99
C PHE A 120 -7.21 -5.56 -9.21
N GLY A 121 -7.03 -4.26 -9.34
CA GLY A 121 -6.01 -3.52 -8.60
C GLY A 121 -6.34 -3.39 -7.11
N ALA A 122 -7.61 -3.25 -6.79
CA ALA A 122 -8.20 -3.41 -5.46
C ALA A 122 -9.73 -3.43 -5.61
N CYS A 123 -10.37 -4.37 -4.96
CA CYS A 123 -11.83 -4.49 -4.93
C CYS A 123 -12.23 -5.26 -3.67
N GLY A 124 -12.94 -4.62 -2.78
CA GLY A 124 -13.22 -5.23 -1.49
C GLY A 124 -14.59 -4.89 -0.88
N TYR A 125 -14.95 -5.59 0.20
CA TYR A 125 -14.07 -6.53 0.93
C TYR A 125 -14.10 -7.95 0.37
N GLU A 126 -15.27 -8.56 0.17
CA GLU A 126 -15.45 -9.87 -0.46
C GLU A 126 -15.80 -9.71 -1.94
N THR A 127 -15.01 -10.29 -2.83
CA THR A 127 -15.23 -10.21 -4.28
C THR A 127 -15.39 -11.61 -4.87
N ARG A 128 -16.48 -11.83 -5.60
CA ARG A 128 -16.70 -13.02 -6.46
C ARG A 128 -16.86 -12.59 -7.90
N VAL A 129 -16.30 -13.39 -8.80
CA VAL A 129 -16.26 -13.07 -10.23
C VAL A 129 -16.74 -14.23 -11.06
N TRP A 130 -17.62 -13.96 -12.02
CA TRP A 130 -18.10 -14.93 -13.02
C TRP A 130 -17.76 -14.45 -14.42
N LEU A 131 -17.30 -15.37 -15.23
CA LEU A 131 -17.08 -15.20 -16.68
C LEU A 131 -18.15 -15.98 -17.44
N ASN A 132 -18.97 -15.29 -18.22
CA ASN A 132 -20.05 -15.91 -19.03
C ASN A 132 -20.97 -16.83 -18.20
N GLY A 133 -21.24 -16.43 -16.94
CA GLY A 133 -22.07 -17.18 -15.99
C GLY A 133 -21.32 -18.24 -15.16
N SER A 134 -20.05 -18.54 -15.47
CA SER A 134 -19.24 -19.52 -14.75
C SER A 134 -18.38 -18.86 -13.68
N LEU A 135 -18.41 -19.36 -12.44
CA LEU A 135 -17.61 -18.84 -11.33
C LEU A 135 -16.12 -19.06 -11.60
N LEU A 136 -15.33 -17.99 -11.48
CA LEU A 136 -13.88 -18.06 -11.53
C LEU A 136 -13.28 -18.25 -10.14
N LYS A 137 -12.09 -18.85 -10.09
CA LYS A 137 -11.25 -18.91 -8.89
C LYS A 137 -10.04 -18.00 -9.07
N THR A 138 -9.62 -17.36 -7.99
CA THR A 138 -8.37 -16.58 -8.00
C THR A 138 -7.19 -17.48 -8.39
N VAL A 139 -6.09 -16.87 -8.76
CA VAL A 139 -4.85 -17.60 -9.06
C VAL A 139 -4.36 -18.42 -7.86
N GLU A 140 -4.77 -18.04 -6.64
CA GLU A 140 -4.55 -18.78 -5.39
C GLU A 140 -5.55 -19.92 -5.17
N GLY A 141 -6.60 -20.03 -6.01
CA GLY A 141 -7.63 -21.08 -5.95
C GLY A 141 -8.86 -20.73 -5.14
N GLU A 142 -8.99 -19.50 -4.68
CA GLU A 142 -10.12 -19.03 -3.86
C GLU A 142 -11.32 -18.67 -4.74
N GLU A 143 -12.54 -19.01 -4.30
CA GLU A 143 -13.80 -18.62 -4.95
C GLU A 143 -14.23 -17.21 -4.55
N ILE A 144 -13.76 -16.75 -3.40
CA ILE A 144 -14.00 -15.41 -2.85
C ILE A 144 -12.65 -14.81 -2.52
N HIS A 145 -12.34 -13.70 -3.13
CA HIS A 145 -11.24 -12.86 -2.64
C HIS A 145 -11.73 -12.06 -1.43
N CYS A 146 -10.96 -12.06 -0.34
CA CYS A 146 -11.18 -11.24 0.84
C CYS A 146 -10.01 -10.29 1.03
N GLY A 147 -10.24 -9.00 0.90
CA GLY A 147 -9.22 -7.95 1.04
C GLY A 147 -9.67 -6.67 0.36
N GLU A 148 -9.17 -5.53 0.80
CA GLU A 148 -9.62 -4.24 0.31
C GLU A 148 -8.54 -3.51 -0.50
N TYR A 149 -7.26 -3.70 -0.16
CA TYR A 149 -6.19 -2.81 -0.60
C TYR A 149 -5.24 -3.42 -1.63
N ASN A 150 -5.30 -4.73 -1.86
CA ASN A 150 -4.31 -5.44 -2.65
C ASN A 150 -4.88 -5.98 -3.94
N SER A 151 -4.01 -6.09 -4.96
CA SER A 151 -4.40 -6.69 -6.23
C SER A 151 -4.53 -8.21 -6.15
N PHE A 152 -5.49 -8.73 -6.89
CA PHE A 152 -5.72 -10.17 -7.08
C PHE A 152 -6.12 -10.47 -8.51
N SER A 153 -5.92 -11.72 -8.94
CA SER A 153 -6.07 -12.09 -10.34
C SER A 153 -6.79 -13.41 -10.53
N TYR A 154 -7.37 -13.56 -11.71
CA TYR A 154 -8.02 -14.78 -12.20
C TYR A 154 -7.39 -15.18 -13.54
N GLU A 155 -7.13 -16.46 -13.74
CA GLU A 155 -6.88 -17.01 -15.07
C GLU A 155 -8.22 -17.33 -15.71
N MET A 156 -8.49 -16.80 -16.91
CA MET A 156 -9.72 -17.08 -17.63
C MET A 156 -9.56 -18.35 -18.47
N PRO A 157 -10.31 -19.43 -18.17
CA PRO A 157 -10.25 -20.68 -18.95
C PRO A 157 -10.66 -20.44 -20.41
N ARG A 158 -9.88 -20.96 -21.37
CA ARG A 158 -10.14 -20.78 -22.81
C ARG A 158 -11.50 -21.29 -23.22
N GLU A 159 -11.94 -22.40 -22.63
CA GLU A 159 -13.23 -23.03 -22.89
C GLU A 159 -14.45 -22.20 -22.48
N LEU A 160 -14.24 -21.22 -21.60
CA LEU A 160 -15.28 -20.28 -21.18
C LEU A 160 -15.34 -19.02 -22.06
N LEU A 161 -14.31 -18.77 -22.89
CA LEU A 161 -14.23 -17.55 -23.69
C LEU A 161 -15.20 -17.56 -24.86
N GLN A 162 -15.77 -16.39 -25.13
CA GLN A 162 -16.72 -16.13 -26.22
C GLN A 162 -16.23 -14.93 -27.06
N PRO A 163 -16.76 -14.72 -28.28
CA PRO A 163 -16.43 -13.54 -29.09
C PRO A 163 -16.68 -12.22 -28.35
N VAL A 164 -17.74 -12.14 -27.58
CA VAL A 164 -18.03 -11.08 -26.60
C VAL A 164 -18.20 -11.74 -25.25
N ASN A 165 -17.35 -11.39 -24.31
CA ASN A 165 -17.37 -11.96 -22.98
C ASN A 165 -18.16 -11.06 -22.03
N ARG A 166 -18.83 -11.67 -21.06
CA ARG A 166 -19.55 -10.99 -20.00
C ARG A 166 -18.88 -11.30 -18.67
N LEU A 167 -18.45 -10.25 -17.99
CA LEU A 167 -17.89 -10.30 -16.65
C LEU A 167 -18.94 -9.83 -15.66
N THR A 168 -19.26 -10.68 -14.68
CA THR A 168 -20.15 -10.32 -13.57
C THR A 168 -19.36 -10.36 -12.27
N VAL A 169 -19.49 -9.32 -11.47
CA VAL A 169 -18.74 -9.15 -10.21
C VAL A 169 -19.73 -8.88 -9.09
N ARG A 170 -19.66 -9.67 -8.03
CA ARG A 170 -20.36 -9.41 -6.78
C ARG A 170 -19.35 -8.93 -5.75
N VAL A 171 -19.66 -7.82 -5.13
CA VAL A 171 -18.91 -7.30 -3.99
C VAL A 171 -19.83 -7.30 -2.77
N ALA A 172 -19.30 -7.80 -1.66
CA ALA A 172 -19.96 -7.69 -0.37
C ALA A 172 -18.99 -7.06 0.63
N ASP A 173 -19.46 -6.06 1.33
CA ASP A 173 -18.73 -5.42 2.41
C ASP A 173 -19.62 -5.30 3.65
N SER A 174 -19.06 -5.66 4.79
CA SER A 174 -19.73 -5.56 6.08
C SER A 174 -18.96 -4.60 6.98
N LEU A 175 -19.66 -3.96 7.93
CA LEU A 175 -19.02 -3.14 8.96
C LEU A 175 -18.43 -3.97 10.11
N ASP A 176 -18.01 -5.22 9.82
CA ASP A 176 -17.48 -6.12 10.83
C ASP A 176 -16.14 -5.60 11.38
N ALA A 177 -16.01 -5.71 12.71
CA ALA A 177 -14.83 -5.23 13.43
C ALA A 177 -13.59 -6.13 13.24
N ASP A 178 -13.78 -7.38 12.78
CA ASP A 178 -12.67 -8.30 12.51
C ASP A 178 -11.97 -8.04 11.17
N ILE A 179 -12.53 -7.17 10.33
CA ILE A 179 -11.94 -6.78 9.03
C ILE A 179 -10.85 -5.71 9.24
N PRO A 180 -9.69 -5.84 8.58
CA PRO A 180 -8.64 -4.82 8.59
C PRO A 180 -9.06 -3.55 7.82
N ARG A 181 -9.62 -2.57 8.50
CA ARG A 181 -10.22 -1.34 7.92
C ARG A 181 -9.38 -0.08 8.12
N GLY A 182 -8.41 -0.11 9.02
CA GLY A 182 -7.72 1.11 9.40
C GLY A 182 -8.66 2.11 10.08
N LYS A 183 -8.72 3.35 9.61
CA LYS A 183 -9.61 4.39 10.16
C LYS A 183 -11.02 4.43 9.55
N GLN A 184 -11.39 3.49 8.71
CA GLN A 184 -12.75 3.44 8.18
C GLN A 184 -13.74 3.01 9.27
N ALA A 185 -14.95 3.54 9.21
CA ALA A 185 -16.02 3.18 10.15
C ALA A 185 -16.33 1.68 10.18
N SER A 186 -16.74 1.20 11.35
CA SER A 186 -17.18 -0.17 11.59
C SER A 186 -18.37 -0.21 12.56
N ARG A 187 -18.78 -1.39 12.97
CA ARG A 187 -19.78 -1.54 14.04
C ARG A 187 -19.30 -0.99 15.38
N VAL A 188 -17.99 -0.98 15.62
CA VAL A 188 -17.38 -0.49 16.86
C VAL A 188 -17.13 1.02 16.79
N TYR A 189 -16.54 1.49 15.72
CA TYR A 189 -16.18 2.88 15.53
C TYR A 189 -17.06 3.50 14.44
N LYS A 190 -17.92 4.42 14.84
CA LYS A 190 -18.83 5.11 13.92
C LYS A 190 -18.12 6.26 13.22
N GLN A 191 -18.56 6.57 11.97
CA GLN A 191 -18.08 7.72 11.24
C GLN A 191 -18.23 9.01 12.05
N GLY A 192 -17.21 9.85 11.99
CA GLY A 192 -17.10 11.13 12.67
C GLY A 192 -15.84 11.25 13.52
N GLY A 193 -15.37 12.48 13.73
CA GLY A 193 -14.09 12.73 14.40
C GLY A 193 -12.92 12.17 13.62
N ILE A 194 -12.27 11.15 14.18
CA ILE A 194 -11.11 10.50 13.55
C ILE A 194 -11.44 9.24 12.74
N TRP A 195 -12.73 8.88 12.66
CA TRP A 195 -13.20 7.70 11.92
C TRP A 195 -13.93 8.14 10.66
N TYR A 196 -13.51 7.60 9.50
CA TYR A 196 -13.94 8.05 8.19
C TYR A 196 -15.02 7.15 7.60
N GLN A 197 -15.66 7.65 6.54
CA GLN A 197 -16.59 6.86 5.76
C GLN A 197 -15.94 5.54 5.31
N ALA A 198 -16.68 4.43 5.43
CA ALA A 198 -16.27 3.16 4.84
C ALA A 198 -16.19 3.28 3.31
N ILE A 199 -15.24 2.58 2.71
CA ILE A 199 -14.97 2.59 1.27
C ILE A 199 -15.08 1.14 0.77
N SER A 200 -16.01 0.91 -0.17
CA SER A 200 -16.30 -0.43 -0.69
C SER A 200 -16.15 -0.49 -2.21
N GLY A 201 -15.98 -1.68 -2.77
CA GLY A 201 -16.03 -1.92 -4.21
C GLY A 201 -14.68 -1.80 -4.93
N ALA A 202 -14.74 -1.59 -6.26
CA ALA A 202 -13.55 -1.53 -7.13
C ALA A 202 -12.92 -0.14 -7.11
N VAL A 203 -12.09 0.12 -6.12
CA VAL A 203 -11.44 1.42 -5.89
C VAL A 203 -10.17 1.63 -6.71
N ARG A 204 -9.71 0.59 -7.42
CA ARG A 204 -8.59 0.67 -8.38
C ARG A 204 -8.96 -0.01 -9.69
N SER A 205 -8.15 0.23 -10.71
CA SER A 205 -8.35 -0.25 -12.07
C SER A 205 -8.54 -1.76 -12.16
N VAL A 206 -9.31 -2.17 -13.18
CA VAL A 206 -9.51 -3.57 -13.58
C VAL A 206 -8.97 -3.71 -15.00
N TRP A 207 -8.18 -4.77 -15.26
CA TRP A 207 -7.59 -5.00 -16.58
C TRP A 207 -7.45 -6.47 -16.91
N ILE A 208 -7.32 -6.74 -18.20
CA ILE A 208 -6.92 -8.04 -18.72
C ILE A 208 -5.58 -7.95 -19.41
N GLU A 209 -4.79 -9.01 -19.34
CA GLU A 209 -3.49 -9.12 -20.00
C GLU A 209 -3.22 -10.55 -20.45
N PRO A 210 -2.49 -10.77 -21.57
CA PRO A 210 -2.01 -12.09 -21.95
C PRO A 210 -0.84 -12.47 -21.04
N VAL A 211 -0.82 -13.72 -20.58
CA VAL A 211 0.28 -14.26 -19.77
C VAL A 211 0.64 -15.65 -20.28
N GLU A 212 1.91 -15.97 -20.29
CA GLU A 212 2.36 -17.31 -20.60
C GLU A 212 1.96 -18.29 -19.48
N SER A 213 1.71 -19.55 -19.86
CA SER A 213 1.41 -20.62 -18.89
C SER A 213 2.57 -20.82 -17.92
N ASN A 214 3.81 -20.84 -18.44
CA ASN A 214 5.03 -20.89 -17.63
C ASN A 214 5.60 -19.48 -17.51
N ARG A 215 5.49 -18.85 -16.35
CA ARG A 215 5.83 -17.42 -16.18
C ARG A 215 6.36 -17.08 -14.78
N LEU A 216 6.94 -15.91 -14.67
CA LEU A 216 7.18 -15.26 -13.38
C LEU A 216 5.90 -14.59 -12.88
N ARG A 217 5.57 -14.75 -11.59
CA ARG A 217 4.51 -13.98 -10.93
C ARG A 217 4.90 -12.51 -10.83
N SER A 218 3.90 -11.64 -10.71
CA SER A 218 4.10 -10.19 -10.45
C SER A 218 4.55 -9.93 -9.00
N ARG A 219 5.55 -10.70 -8.53
CA ARG A 219 6.11 -10.64 -7.18
C ARG A 219 7.61 -10.71 -7.29
N VAL A 220 8.29 -9.60 -7.01
CA VAL A 220 9.75 -9.53 -6.95
C VAL A 220 10.13 -8.85 -5.66
N SER A 221 10.76 -9.58 -4.75
CA SER A 221 11.35 -9.00 -3.54
C SER A 221 12.81 -8.68 -3.78
N VAL A 222 13.28 -7.56 -3.22
CA VAL A 222 14.64 -7.06 -3.43
C VAL A 222 15.32 -6.83 -2.10
N THR A 223 16.46 -7.49 -1.89
CA THR A 223 17.33 -7.24 -0.74
C THR A 223 18.70 -6.83 -1.25
N SER A 224 19.26 -5.74 -0.74
CA SER A 224 20.55 -5.23 -1.19
C SER A 224 21.61 -5.19 -0.10
N SER A 225 22.85 -5.51 -0.48
CA SER A 225 24.06 -5.33 0.33
C SER A 225 24.95 -4.26 -0.29
N LEU A 226 25.17 -3.17 0.44
CA LEU A 226 25.98 -2.06 -0.05
C LEU A 226 27.46 -2.42 -0.19
N ARG A 227 27.96 -3.37 0.61
CA ARG A 227 29.39 -3.72 0.67
C ARG A 227 29.92 -4.22 -0.67
N ASN A 228 29.16 -5.09 -1.34
CA ASN A 228 29.57 -5.74 -2.58
C ASN A 228 28.69 -5.32 -3.77
N ARG A 229 27.80 -4.31 -3.60
CA ARG A 229 26.79 -3.98 -4.61
C ARG A 229 25.97 -5.23 -5.03
N LEU A 230 25.76 -6.15 -4.09
CA LEU A 230 25.00 -7.36 -4.30
C LEU A 230 23.52 -7.08 -4.09
N VAL A 231 22.71 -7.53 -5.02
CA VAL A 231 21.25 -7.53 -4.93
C VAL A 231 20.77 -8.96 -5.00
N GLU A 232 19.93 -9.36 -4.05
CA GLU A 232 19.23 -10.64 -4.09
C GLU A 232 17.78 -10.38 -4.52
N PHE A 233 17.39 -11.06 -5.60
CA PHE A 233 16.02 -11.04 -6.10
C PHE A 233 15.33 -12.35 -5.75
N ASP A 234 14.14 -12.25 -5.14
CA ASP A 234 13.25 -13.39 -4.94
C ASP A 234 12.15 -13.33 -6.00
N PHE A 235 12.13 -14.29 -6.91
CA PHE A 235 11.09 -14.50 -7.91
C PHE A 235 10.20 -15.67 -7.54
N THR A 236 8.94 -15.66 -7.95
CA THR A 236 8.03 -16.81 -7.84
C THR A 236 7.60 -17.24 -9.24
N PRO A 237 8.30 -18.22 -9.86
CA PRO A 237 7.82 -18.85 -11.09
C PRO A 237 6.52 -19.61 -10.83
N ARG A 238 5.57 -19.50 -11.76
CA ARG A 238 4.38 -20.34 -11.87
C ARG A 238 4.56 -21.24 -13.08
N ILE A 239 4.69 -22.52 -12.85
CA ILE A 239 5.07 -23.51 -13.85
C ILE A 239 3.95 -24.52 -14.04
N HIS A 240 3.50 -24.71 -15.26
CA HIS A 240 2.61 -25.78 -15.67
C HIS A 240 3.40 -27.02 -16.13
N ASP A 241 4.45 -26.77 -16.92
CA ASP A 241 5.27 -27.84 -17.52
C ASP A 241 6.62 -27.90 -16.84
N ALA A 242 6.83 -28.94 -16.02
CA ALA A 242 8.11 -29.17 -15.36
C ALA A 242 9.26 -29.32 -16.39
N GLY A 243 10.41 -28.70 -16.13
CA GLY A 243 11.53 -28.74 -17.06
C GLY A 243 12.69 -27.85 -16.71
N ASN A 244 13.59 -27.70 -17.69
CA ASN A 244 14.72 -26.80 -17.61
C ASN A 244 14.37 -25.45 -18.20
N TYR A 245 14.72 -24.41 -17.47
CA TYR A 245 14.47 -23.00 -17.80
C TYR A 245 15.77 -22.20 -17.64
N VAL A 246 15.82 -21.05 -18.25
CA VAL A 246 16.84 -20.03 -17.99
C VAL A 246 16.15 -18.77 -17.51
N LEU A 247 16.53 -18.29 -16.32
CA LEU A 247 16.14 -16.96 -15.85
C LEU A 247 17.22 -15.97 -16.29
N ARG A 248 16.87 -15.11 -17.24
CA ARG A 248 17.73 -14.01 -17.71
C ARG A 248 17.34 -12.72 -17.02
N LEU A 249 18.30 -12.05 -16.39
CA LEU A 249 18.15 -10.75 -15.77
C LEU A 249 18.96 -9.72 -16.55
N THR A 250 18.29 -8.64 -16.96
CA THR A 250 18.92 -7.47 -17.61
C THR A 250 18.67 -6.27 -16.71
N VAL A 251 19.74 -5.59 -16.27
CA VAL A 251 19.68 -4.40 -15.44
C VAL A 251 20.21 -3.22 -16.24
N THR A 252 19.41 -2.15 -16.32
CA THR A 252 19.79 -0.87 -16.92
C THR A 252 19.61 0.27 -15.91
N PRO A 253 20.37 1.38 -16.00
CA PRO A 253 20.06 2.58 -15.25
C PRO A 253 18.65 3.04 -15.56
N HIS A 254 17.90 3.46 -14.55
CA HIS A 254 16.58 4.01 -14.74
C HIS A 254 16.70 5.51 -15.06
N ASP A 255 16.73 5.85 -16.34
CA ASP A 255 16.68 7.22 -16.80
C ASP A 255 15.27 7.54 -17.31
N ALA A 256 14.60 8.46 -16.64
CA ALA A 256 13.23 8.88 -16.94
C ALA A 256 12.99 9.31 -18.40
N GLN A 257 14.04 9.72 -19.09
CA GLN A 257 13.93 10.29 -20.44
C GLN A 257 14.45 9.37 -21.56
N ASN A 258 15.18 8.28 -21.23
CA ASN A 258 15.89 7.46 -22.23
C ASN A 258 16.01 5.96 -21.89
N SER A 259 15.02 5.37 -21.20
CA SER A 259 15.10 3.97 -20.72
C SER A 259 15.35 2.94 -21.83
N GLU A 260 14.82 3.16 -23.04
CA GLU A 260 15.03 2.26 -24.18
C GLU A 260 16.44 2.33 -24.82
N LYS A 261 17.25 3.33 -24.49
CA LYS A 261 18.56 3.58 -25.10
C LYS A 261 19.75 3.35 -24.18
N ALA A 262 19.51 3.14 -22.89
CA ALA A 262 20.58 2.90 -21.95
C ALA A 262 21.21 1.52 -22.16
N ALA A 263 22.54 1.46 -22.23
CA ALA A 263 23.24 0.19 -22.29
C ALA A 263 23.05 -0.58 -20.97
N PRO A 264 22.83 -1.90 -21.02
CA PRO A 264 22.77 -2.71 -19.82
C PRO A 264 24.04 -2.60 -18.98
N LEU A 265 23.90 -2.42 -17.66
CA LEU A 265 25.00 -2.53 -16.71
C LEU A 265 25.39 -3.99 -16.51
N VAL A 266 24.39 -4.86 -16.43
CA VAL A 266 24.57 -6.30 -16.21
C VAL A 266 23.52 -7.06 -17.00
N ILE A 267 23.96 -8.18 -17.61
CA ILE A 267 23.11 -9.24 -18.14
C ILE A 267 23.62 -10.55 -17.53
N SER A 268 22.74 -11.28 -16.86
CA SER A 268 23.09 -12.56 -16.23
C SER A 268 22.02 -13.60 -16.51
N GLU A 269 22.47 -14.87 -16.64
CA GLU A 269 21.59 -16.02 -16.88
C GLU A 269 21.77 -17.05 -15.77
N PHE A 270 20.66 -17.56 -15.27
CA PHE A 270 20.61 -18.55 -14.21
C PHE A 270 19.84 -19.78 -14.73
N PRO A 271 20.52 -20.92 -14.93
CA PRO A 271 19.83 -22.16 -15.27
C PRO A 271 19.02 -22.66 -14.07
N LEU A 272 17.76 -23.00 -14.31
CA LEU A 272 16.81 -23.46 -13.30
C LEU A 272 16.18 -24.78 -13.76
N THR A 273 16.03 -25.72 -12.85
CA THR A 273 15.16 -26.90 -13.03
C THR A 273 13.94 -26.68 -12.18
N LEU A 274 12.78 -26.51 -12.80
CA LEU A 274 11.52 -26.15 -12.14
C LEU A 274 10.50 -27.28 -12.26
N GLU A 275 9.80 -27.53 -11.16
CA GLU A 275 8.68 -28.46 -11.08
C GLU A 275 7.37 -27.70 -11.34
N ALA A 276 6.30 -28.40 -11.69
CA ALA A 276 4.96 -27.80 -11.80
C ALA A 276 4.51 -27.23 -10.44
N GLY A 277 3.86 -26.07 -10.49
CA GLY A 277 3.43 -25.32 -9.31
C GLY A 277 4.21 -24.02 -9.12
N GLU A 278 4.20 -23.52 -7.89
CA GLU A 278 4.90 -22.28 -7.51
C GLU A 278 5.97 -22.58 -6.47
N LYS A 279 7.20 -22.19 -6.75
CA LYS A 279 8.33 -22.35 -5.83
C LYS A 279 9.26 -21.13 -5.92
N PRO A 280 9.37 -20.32 -4.86
CA PRO A 280 10.27 -19.16 -4.88
C PRO A 280 11.71 -19.52 -5.27
N GLN A 281 12.30 -18.67 -6.08
CA GLN A 281 13.69 -18.74 -6.54
C GLN A 281 14.43 -17.49 -6.10
N ARG A 282 15.52 -17.65 -5.35
CA ARG A 282 16.40 -16.56 -4.94
C ARG A 282 17.65 -16.57 -5.80
N VAL A 283 17.92 -15.44 -6.44
CA VAL A 283 19.10 -15.28 -7.28
C VAL A 283 19.89 -14.03 -6.88
N PRO A 284 21.19 -14.18 -6.61
CA PRO A 284 22.07 -13.06 -6.33
C PRO A 284 22.60 -12.44 -7.63
N LEU A 285 22.71 -11.12 -7.67
CA LEU A 285 23.29 -10.37 -8.78
C LEU A 285 24.20 -9.26 -8.27
N GLU A 286 25.46 -9.28 -8.67
CA GLU A 286 26.40 -8.18 -8.41
C GLU A 286 26.26 -7.11 -9.48
N ILE A 287 26.16 -5.84 -9.05
CA ILE A 287 26.06 -4.67 -9.94
C ILE A 287 27.17 -3.69 -9.51
N PRO A 288 28.42 -3.91 -9.94
CA PRO A 288 29.61 -3.20 -9.38
C PRO A 288 29.52 -1.68 -9.46
N ASP A 289 28.94 -1.15 -10.54
CA ASP A 289 28.84 0.28 -10.83
C ASP A 289 27.52 0.91 -10.33
N ALA A 290 26.76 0.19 -9.52
CA ALA A 290 25.49 0.71 -9.01
C ALA A 290 25.68 1.85 -8.01
N ASN A 291 24.99 2.95 -8.25
CA ASN A 291 24.84 4.05 -7.31
C ASN A 291 23.81 3.71 -6.24
N ILE A 292 24.02 4.23 -5.04
CA ILE A 292 23.12 4.00 -3.91
C ILE A 292 21.91 4.94 -4.04
N TRP A 293 20.71 4.42 -3.74
CA TRP A 293 19.50 5.22 -3.60
C TRP A 293 19.48 5.96 -2.26
N SER A 294 19.12 7.25 -2.29
CA SER A 294 18.89 8.08 -1.10
C SER A 294 17.87 9.18 -1.39
N PRO A 295 17.32 9.87 -0.37
CA PRO A 295 16.42 11.00 -0.57
C PRO A 295 16.99 12.15 -1.41
N SER A 296 18.29 12.37 -1.35
CA SER A 296 19.01 13.40 -2.14
C SER A 296 19.48 12.91 -3.49
N SER A 297 19.55 11.60 -3.71
CA SER A 297 20.03 10.97 -4.94
C SER A 297 19.24 9.66 -5.18
N PRO A 298 18.01 9.76 -5.68
CA PRO A 298 17.11 8.60 -5.82
C PRO A 298 17.46 7.75 -7.05
N ASN A 299 18.67 7.17 -7.04
CA ASN A 299 19.15 6.32 -8.11
C ASN A 299 18.35 5.02 -8.19
N LEU A 300 17.68 4.79 -9.30
CA LEU A 300 16.91 3.59 -9.58
C LEU A 300 17.50 2.83 -10.76
N TYR A 301 17.17 1.55 -10.83
CA TYR A 301 17.54 0.64 -11.90
C TYR A 301 16.29 -0.05 -12.43
N HIS A 302 16.21 -0.18 -13.74
CA HIS A 302 15.21 -0.99 -14.41
C HIS A 302 15.69 -2.45 -14.47
N LEU A 303 14.82 -3.38 -14.13
CA LEU A 303 15.04 -4.82 -14.20
C LEU A 303 14.07 -5.42 -15.22
N LEU A 304 14.60 -6.01 -16.28
CA LEU A 304 13.87 -6.95 -17.14
C LEU A 304 14.25 -8.37 -16.71
N ALA A 305 13.28 -9.14 -16.22
CA ALA A 305 13.44 -10.53 -15.85
C ALA A 305 12.66 -11.41 -16.84
N GLN A 306 13.35 -12.36 -17.49
CA GLN A 306 12.80 -13.23 -18.52
C GLN A 306 12.98 -14.69 -18.12
N LEU A 307 11.90 -15.45 -18.06
CA LEU A 307 11.91 -16.89 -17.94
C LEU A 307 11.86 -17.50 -19.34
N ILE A 308 12.89 -18.22 -19.73
CA ILE A 308 13.06 -18.79 -21.06
C ILE A 308 12.96 -20.31 -20.93
N SER A 309 11.99 -20.90 -21.60
CA SER A 309 11.81 -22.36 -21.64
C SER A 309 12.70 -23.02 -22.70
N SER A 310 12.80 -24.35 -22.66
CA SER A 310 13.65 -25.12 -23.56
C SER A 310 13.21 -25.05 -25.04
N ASP A 311 11.96 -24.73 -25.31
CA ASP A 311 11.42 -24.50 -26.67
C ASP A 311 11.63 -23.08 -27.19
N GLY A 312 12.23 -22.21 -26.37
CA GLY A 312 12.49 -20.81 -26.69
C GLY A 312 11.36 -19.84 -26.37
N THR A 313 10.27 -20.30 -25.75
CA THR A 313 9.21 -19.41 -25.26
C THR A 313 9.76 -18.51 -24.14
N VAL A 314 9.45 -17.22 -24.19
CA VAL A 314 9.95 -16.20 -23.26
C VAL A 314 8.79 -15.53 -22.54
N ALA A 315 8.75 -15.67 -21.22
CA ALA A 315 7.83 -14.94 -20.34
C ALA A 315 8.59 -13.83 -19.58
N GLY A 316 8.30 -12.57 -19.90
CA GLY A 316 9.00 -11.42 -19.33
C GLY A 316 8.18 -10.62 -18.33
N ILE A 317 8.86 -10.06 -17.35
CA ILE A 317 8.34 -9.02 -16.46
C ILE A 317 9.36 -7.91 -16.31
N GLU A 318 8.87 -6.71 -16.11
CA GLU A 318 9.68 -5.51 -15.87
C GLU A 318 9.33 -4.89 -14.52
N THR A 319 10.35 -4.41 -13.81
CA THR A 319 10.19 -3.66 -12.56
C THR A 319 11.37 -2.72 -12.38
N HIS A 320 11.37 -1.96 -11.29
CA HIS A 320 12.51 -1.13 -10.89
C HIS A 320 12.94 -1.46 -9.47
N PHE A 321 14.16 -1.08 -9.11
CA PHE A 321 14.68 -1.23 -7.76
C PHE A 321 15.77 -0.19 -7.48
N GLY A 322 16.13 -0.05 -6.20
CA GLY A 322 17.24 0.79 -5.76
C GLY A 322 18.05 0.09 -4.66
N LEU A 323 19.34 0.40 -4.60
CA LEU A 323 20.22 -0.14 -3.57
C LEU A 323 20.27 0.81 -2.38
N ARG A 324 19.82 0.37 -1.22
CA ARG A 324 19.92 1.13 0.03
C ARG A 324 19.99 0.21 1.24
N LYS A 325 20.38 0.75 2.39
CA LYS A 325 20.37 0.07 3.67
C LYS A 325 19.78 0.99 4.73
N ILE A 326 18.81 0.49 5.52
CA ILE A 326 18.26 1.18 6.68
C ILE A 326 18.57 0.35 7.94
N GLU A 327 18.93 0.99 9.03
CA GLU A 327 19.25 0.35 10.30
C GLU A 327 18.86 1.23 11.49
N ALA A 328 18.41 0.58 12.57
CA ALA A 328 18.29 1.17 13.89
C ALA A 328 19.46 0.67 14.76
N ARG A 329 20.30 1.58 15.25
CA ARG A 329 21.45 1.25 16.12
C ARG A 329 21.52 2.24 17.28
N GLY A 330 21.32 1.75 18.50
CA GLY A 330 21.24 2.59 19.67
C GLY A 330 20.16 3.68 19.49
N ARG A 331 20.52 4.93 19.73
CA ARG A 331 19.58 6.06 19.64
C ARG A 331 19.33 6.60 18.23
N TYR A 332 19.94 6.02 17.18
CA TYR A 332 19.99 6.62 15.86
C TYR A 332 19.42 5.70 14.79
N VAL A 333 18.79 6.30 13.79
CA VAL A 333 18.47 5.69 12.51
C VAL A 333 19.61 5.97 11.53
N TYR A 334 20.01 4.95 10.78
CA TYR A 334 21.06 5.04 9.76
C TYR A 334 20.49 4.68 8.39
N LEU A 335 20.64 5.57 7.43
CA LEU A 335 20.42 5.30 6.03
C LEU A 335 21.76 5.25 5.31
N ASN A 336 22.08 4.13 4.65
CA ASN A 336 23.34 3.94 3.93
C ASN A 336 24.59 4.15 4.80
N ASN A 337 24.53 3.74 6.07
CA ASN A 337 25.53 3.90 7.14
C ASN A 337 25.73 5.33 7.65
N GLU A 338 24.98 6.31 7.19
CA GLU A 338 24.98 7.69 7.70
C GLU A 338 23.75 7.90 8.59
N THR A 339 23.89 8.68 9.66
CA THR A 339 22.78 9.03 10.52
C THR A 339 21.79 9.92 9.77
N ILE A 340 20.50 9.60 9.92
CA ILE A 340 19.44 10.43 9.36
C ILE A 340 18.45 10.79 10.47
N TYR A 341 17.99 12.03 10.48
CA TYR A 341 16.83 12.46 11.23
C TYR A 341 15.60 12.33 10.34
N LEU A 342 14.53 11.72 10.85
CA LEU A 342 13.31 11.52 10.10
C LEU A 342 12.40 12.74 10.29
N ASP A 343 12.41 13.63 9.31
CA ASP A 343 11.47 14.76 9.21
C ASP A 343 10.21 14.29 8.52
N GLY A 344 9.24 13.83 9.30
CA GLY A 344 8.07 13.14 8.79
C GLY A 344 6.79 13.95 8.85
N ILE A 345 5.83 13.50 8.04
CA ILE A 345 4.46 13.97 8.05
C ILE A 345 3.51 12.79 7.90
N LEU A 346 2.44 12.77 8.71
CA LEU A 346 1.37 11.78 8.62
C LEU A 346 0.47 12.12 7.43
N TYR A 347 0.10 11.10 6.66
CA TYR A 347 -0.71 11.27 5.45
C TYR A 347 -1.79 10.21 5.34
N GLN A 348 -2.99 10.68 5.07
CA GLN A 348 -4.18 9.85 4.84
C GLN A 348 -4.77 10.26 3.49
N PRO A 349 -4.53 9.47 2.41
CA PRO A 349 -4.98 9.84 1.08
C PRO A 349 -6.50 9.82 0.92
N GLY A 350 -7.22 9.04 1.74
CA GLY A 350 -8.68 8.89 1.63
C GLY A 350 -9.08 8.46 0.21
N THR A 351 -9.98 9.22 -0.41
CA THR A 351 -10.45 9.02 -1.79
C THR A 351 -9.73 9.90 -2.82
N SER A 352 -8.58 10.49 -2.46
CA SER A 352 -7.82 11.35 -3.38
C SER A 352 -7.39 10.60 -4.64
N SER A 353 -7.50 11.26 -5.78
CA SER A 353 -6.97 10.77 -7.05
C SER A 353 -5.45 10.69 -7.04
N PHE A 354 -4.87 9.93 -7.97
CA PHE A 354 -3.41 9.81 -8.06
C PHE A 354 -2.75 11.17 -8.35
N GLU A 355 -3.35 12.00 -9.15
CA GLU A 355 -2.87 13.35 -9.48
C GLU A 355 -2.90 14.29 -8.25
N GLU A 356 -3.91 14.16 -7.38
CA GLU A 356 -3.94 14.89 -6.11
C GLU A 356 -2.82 14.41 -5.20
N ILE A 357 -2.64 13.11 -5.08
CA ILE A 357 -1.56 12.52 -4.27
C ILE A 357 -0.18 12.96 -4.78
N GLN A 358 0.03 13.04 -6.09
CA GLN A 358 1.28 13.59 -6.64
C GLN A 358 1.50 15.04 -6.19
N ARG A 359 0.47 15.90 -6.25
CA ARG A 359 0.57 17.28 -5.75
C ARG A 359 0.89 17.34 -4.26
N HIS A 360 0.25 16.46 -3.45
CA HIS A 360 0.53 16.37 -2.01
C HIS A 360 1.99 15.98 -1.74
N PHE A 361 2.54 14.99 -2.46
CA PHE A 361 3.92 14.57 -2.29
C PHE A 361 4.91 15.69 -2.65
N HIS A 362 4.67 16.45 -3.72
CA HIS A 362 5.46 17.63 -4.05
C HIS A 362 5.36 18.71 -2.96
N ALA A 363 4.18 18.92 -2.39
CA ALA A 363 4.00 19.84 -1.28
C ALA A 363 4.75 19.40 -0.01
N MET A 364 4.72 18.11 0.34
CA MET A 364 5.47 17.56 1.46
C MET A 364 6.99 17.75 1.29
N LYS A 365 7.53 17.57 0.08
CA LYS A 365 8.94 17.90 -0.22
C LYS A 365 9.24 19.39 0.02
N ARG A 366 8.34 20.29 -0.41
CA ARG A 366 8.49 21.74 -0.18
C ARG A 366 8.41 22.12 1.29
N LEU A 367 7.67 21.36 2.11
CA LEU A 367 7.64 21.51 3.57
C LEU A 367 8.97 21.11 4.24
N GLY A 368 9.84 20.37 3.54
CA GLY A 368 11.11 19.85 4.04
C GLY A 368 11.05 18.43 4.56
N CYS A 369 9.94 17.72 4.33
CA CYS A 369 9.82 16.32 4.74
C CYS A 369 10.75 15.42 3.94
N ASN A 370 11.36 14.46 4.63
CA ASN A 370 12.07 13.35 4.01
C ASN A 370 11.34 12.00 4.20
N LEU A 371 10.29 11.98 5.01
CA LEU A 371 9.48 10.80 5.31
C LEU A 371 7.98 11.13 5.23
N VAL A 372 7.20 10.22 4.67
CA VAL A 372 5.73 10.22 4.74
C VAL A 372 5.28 8.96 5.48
N ARG A 373 4.53 9.13 6.56
CA ARG A 373 3.86 8.05 7.23
C ARG A 373 2.46 7.90 6.65
N VAL A 374 2.23 6.82 5.93
CA VAL A 374 0.91 6.50 5.35
C VAL A 374 0.08 5.81 6.40
N HIS A 375 -0.85 6.57 6.96
CA HIS A 375 -1.56 6.17 8.16
C HIS A 375 -2.72 5.24 7.84
N ILE A 376 -2.55 4.13 8.34
CA ILE A 376 -3.16 2.83 8.55
C ILE A 376 -4.14 2.38 7.46
N ALA A 377 -3.78 2.64 6.23
CA ALA A 377 -4.49 2.20 5.03
C ALA A 377 -3.51 1.62 4.01
N GLY A 378 -3.96 0.63 3.25
CA GLY A 378 -3.25 0.24 2.04
C GLY A 378 -3.38 1.34 0.99
N ILE A 379 -2.27 1.81 0.47
CA ILE A 379 -2.27 2.85 -0.57
C ILE A 379 -2.14 2.25 -1.96
N ASP A 380 -2.48 3.05 -2.96
CA ASP A 380 -2.23 2.72 -4.35
C ASP A 380 -0.73 2.46 -4.56
N PRO A 381 -0.32 1.27 -5.04
CA PRO A 381 1.09 0.94 -5.23
C PRO A 381 1.87 1.89 -6.14
N ARG A 382 1.19 2.68 -6.98
CA ARG A 382 1.82 3.75 -7.77
C ARG A 382 2.47 4.83 -6.89
N ILE A 383 1.97 5.01 -5.67
CA ILE A 383 2.54 5.95 -4.69
C ILE A 383 3.91 5.48 -4.22
N TYR A 384 4.11 4.17 -4.07
CA TYR A 384 5.42 3.63 -3.73
C TYR A 384 6.44 3.96 -4.81
N HIS A 385 6.04 3.79 -6.09
CA HIS A 385 6.88 4.14 -7.23
C HIS A 385 7.19 5.64 -7.29
N LEU A 386 6.19 6.49 -7.06
CA LEU A 386 6.36 7.94 -6.97
C LEU A 386 7.37 8.32 -5.87
N ALA A 387 7.25 7.70 -4.69
CA ALA A 387 8.17 7.93 -3.58
C ALA A 387 9.60 7.48 -3.90
N ASP A 388 9.77 6.34 -4.59
CA ASP A 388 11.07 5.88 -5.05
C ASP A 388 11.74 6.90 -5.97
N GLN A 389 11.02 7.45 -6.95
CA GLN A 389 11.51 8.44 -7.90
C GLN A 389 11.82 9.79 -7.23
N MET A 390 10.97 10.21 -6.31
CA MET A 390 11.13 11.49 -5.62
C MET A 390 12.18 11.45 -4.50
N GLY A 391 12.69 10.29 -4.12
CA GLY A 391 13.53 10.14 -2.94
C GLY A 391 12.77 10.50 -1.66
N MET A 392 11.52 10.06 -1.52
CA MET A 392 10.73 10.21 -0.31
C MET A 392 10.71 8.89 0.44
N LEU A 393 11.18 8.88 1.70
CA LEU A 393 11.04 7.71 2.56
C LEU A 393 9.57 7.48 2.90
N LEU A 394 9.19 6.21 3.05
CA LEU A 394 7.85 5.82 3.45
C LEU A 394 7.88 4.99 4.73
N TRP A 395 6.99 5.33 5.61
CA TRP A 395 6.53 4.51 6.73
C TRP A 395 5.13 4.03 6.40
N VAL A 396 4.98 2.73 6.15
CA VAL A 396 3.70 2.10 5.81
C VAL A 396 3.15 1.34 7.00
N GLU A 397 1.85 1.19 7.04
CA GLU A 397 1.15 0.54 8.14
C GLU A 397 0.18 -0.51 7.62
N ILE A 398 0.04 -1.61 8.35
CA ILE A 398 -0.98 -2.60 8.03
C ILE A 398 -2.32 -2.07 8.56
N PRO A 399 -3.37 -2.05 7.74
CA PRO A 399 -4.69 -1.66 8.23
C PRO A 399 -5.10 -2.49 9.44
N SER A 400 -5.45 -1.83 10.53
CA SER A 400 -5.87 -2.50 11.75
C SER A 400 -7.32 -2.96 11.66
N PRO A 401 -7.67 -4.14 12.16
CA PRO A 401 -9.04 -4.46 12.52
C PRO A 401 -9.48 -3.63 13.75
N HIS A 402 -10.74 -3.70 14.14
CA HIS A 402 -11.30 -2.97 15.27
C HIS A 402 -11.74 -3.93 16.41
N SER A 403 -11.14 -5.09 16.46
CA SER A 403 -11.33 -6.11 17.49
C SER A 403 -10.06 -6.92 17.66
N SER A 404 -9.90 -7.55 18.83
CA SER A 404 -8.73 -8.40 19.16
C SER A 404 -9.06 -9.90 19.18
N THR A 405 -9.99 -10.35 18.35
CA THR A 405 -10.37 -11.76 18.23
C THR A 405 -9.32 -12.60 17.51
N GLN A 406 -9.48 -13.93 17.51
CA GLN A 406 -8.65 -14.79 16.67
C GLN A 406 -8.87 -14.50 15.17
N LEU A 407 -10.14 -14.29 14.77
CA LEU A 407 -10.48 -13.98 13.37
C LEU A 407 -9.84 -12.66 12.91
N SER A 408 -9.85 -11.64 13.77
CA SER A 408 -9.19 -10.37 13.43
C SER A 408 -7.68 -10.52 13.24
N ARG A 409 -7.01 -11.35 14.05
CA ARG A 409 -5.58 -11.66 13.88
C ARG A 409 -5.32 -12.45 12.60
N ASP A 410 -6.18 -13.39 12.24
CA ASP A 410 -6.06 -14.17 11.00
C ASP A 410 -6.24 -13.27 9.77
N ASN A 411 -7.22 -12.39 9.79
CA ASN A 411 -7.46 -11.39 8.74
C ASN A 411 -6.30 -10.38 8.63
N HIS A 412 -5.80 -9.88 9.75
CA HIS A 412 -4.63 -9.00 9.80
C HIS A 412 -3.38 -9.68 9.24
N TRP A 413 -3.15 -10.96 9.57
CA TRP A 413 -2.05 -11.74 9.01
C TRP A 413 -2.18 -11.92 7.50
N ALA A 414 -3.38 -12.22 7.00
CA ALA A 414 -3.64 -12.36 5.57
C ALA A 414 -3.37 -11.04 4.82
N GLU A 415 -3.81 -9.91 5.40
CA GLU A 415 -3.56 -8.58 4.83
C GLU A 415 -2.06 -8.24 4.81
N LEU A 416 -1.35 -8.50 5.92
CA LEU A 416 0.10 -8.34 6.00
C LEU A 416 0.81 -9.14 4.89
N GLN A 417 0.46 -10.42 4.68
CA GLN A 417 1.10 -11.25 3.64
C GLN A 417 0.88 -10.69 2.24
N ARG A 418 -0.31 -10.15 1.94
CA ARG A 418 -0.61 -9.50 0.66
C ARG A 418 0.20 -8.21 0.47
N MET A 419 0.29 -7.38 1.50
CA MET A 419 1.03 -6.12 1.44
C MET A 419 2.55 -6.33 1.32
N LEU A 420 3.10 -7.36 1.96
CA LEU A 420 4.55 -7.65 1.91
C LEU A 420 5.06 -7.85 0.48
N VAL A 421 4.23 -8.33 -0.42
CA VAL A 421 4.56 -8.50 -1.85
C VAL A 421 5.01 -7.18 -2.48
N PHE A 422 4.35 -6.08 -2.12
CA PHE A 422 4.67 -4.74 -2.63
C PHE A 422 5.76 -4.06 -1.79
N ILE A 423 5.67 -4.18 -0.47
CA ILE A 423 6.57 -3.52 0.48
C ILE A 423 8.02 -3.90 0.27
N ALA A 424 8.30 -5.18 -0.02
CA ALA A 424 9.67 -5.71 -0.12
C ALA A 424 10.43 -5.25 -1.38
N SER A 425 9.79 -4.58 -2.33
CA SER A 425 10.36 -4.23 -3.65
C SER A 425 10.87 -2.79 -3.72
N HIS A 426 10.33 -1.89 -2.87
CA HIS A 426 10.53 -0.45 -2.99
C HIS A 426 11.63 0.08 -2.09
N PRO A 427 12.65 0.79 -2.61
CA PRO A 427 13.69 1.38 -1.79
C PRO A 427 13.18 2.51 -0.88
N SER A 428 12.10 3.18 -1.23
CA SER A 428 11.48 4.22 -0.40
C SER A 428 10.90 3.70 0.91
N ILE A 429 10.39 2.45 0.93
CA ILE A 429 9.74 1.89 2.12
C ILE A 429 10.78 1.46 3.14
N VAL A 430 10.87 2.17 4.25
CA VAL A 430 11.90 1.96 5.28
C VAL A 430 11.36 1.52 6.64
N ILE A 431 10.07 1.79 6.93
CA ILE A 431 9.42 1.41 8.19
C ILE A 431 8.07 0.78 7.88
N LEU A 432 7.72 -0.26 8.65
CA LEU A 432 6.43 -0.94 8.65
C LEU A 432 5.90 -1.05 10.07
N SER A 433 4.68 -0.54 10.34
CA SER A 433 3.96 -0.78 11.58
C SER A 433 2.92 -1.87 11.45
N LEU A 434 2.83 -2.73 12.48
CA LEU A 434 1.80 -3.77 12.55
C LEU A 434 0.49 -3.22 13.07
N TYR A 435 0.55 -2.42 14.15
CA TYR A 435 -0.61 -1.81 14.80
C TYR A 435 -0.34 -0.34 15.10
N ASN A 436 -1.41 0.41 15.33
CA ASN A 436 -1.40 1.79 15.80
C ASN A 436 -2.32 1.91 17.00
N GLU A 437 -1.84 2.51 18.10
CA GLU A 437 -2.64 2.88 19.26
C GLU A 437 -3.53 1.76 19.83
N ASP A 438 -3.04 0.52 19.77
CA ASP A 438 -3.76 -0.69 20.20
C ASP A 438 -4.98 -1.06 19.33
N TRP A 439 -5.29 -0.32 18.24
CA TRP A 439 -6.44 -0.66 17.40
C TRP A 439 -6.28 -2.04 16.80
N GLY A 440 -7.23 -2.94 17.08
CA GLY A 440 -7.15 -4.36 16.75
C GLY A 440 -6.33 -5.20 17.72
N ALA A 441 -5.81 -4.57 18.77
CA ALA A 441 -5.06 -5.20 19.84
C ALA A 441 -5.42 -4.59 21.22
N GLU A 442 -6.68 -4.20 21.42
CA GLU A 442 -7.18 -3.48 22.61
C GLU A 442 -6.91 -4.23 23.91
N ASP A 443 -6.79 -5.55 23.83
CA ASP A 443 -6.49 -6.41 24.96
C ASP A 443 -4.98 -6.66 25.19
N ILE A 444 -4.10 -5.95 24.49
CA ILE A 444 -2.63 -6.14 24.52
C ILE A 444 -2.05 -6.11 25.94
N ARG A 445 -2.63 -5.30 26.83
CA ARG A 445 -2.16 -5.16 28.24
C ARG A 445 -2.54 -6.36 29.10
N THR A 446 -3.64 -7.03 28.80
CA THR A 446 -4.20 -8.12 29.62
C THR A 446 -4.06 -9.49 28.96
N ASN A 447 -4.04 -9.58 27.63
CA ASN A 447 -4.02 -10.83 26.90
C ASN A 447 -2.60 -11.18 26.42
N ILE A 448 -2.09 -12.31 26.92
CA ILE A 448 -0.77 -12.81 26.52
C ILE A 448 -0.73 -13.34 25.08
N GLU A 449 -1.86 -13.81 24.55
CA GLU A 449 -1.91 -14.37 23.17
C GLU A 449 -1.78 -13.23 22.15
N THR A 450 -2.39 -12.09 22.39
CA THR A 450 -2.20 -10.88 21.56
C THR A 450 -0.73 -10.45 21.55
N ARG A 451 -0.08 -10.39 22.74
CA ARG A 451 1.36 -10.09 22.80
C ARG A 451 2.23 -11.15 22.12
N ARG A 452 1.85 -12.43 22.19
CA ARG A 452 2.56 -13.52 21.50
C ARG A 452 2.44 -13.39 19.99
N TYR A 453 1.24 -13.12 19.49
CA TYR A 453 0.99 -12.89 18.07
C TYR A 453 1.86 -11.75 17.55
N ILE A 454 1.80 -10.57 18.17
CA ILE A 454 2.60 -9.39 17.78
C ILE A 454 4.10 -9.71 17.80
N ALA A 455 4.59 -10.33 18.89
CA ALA A 455 6.01 -10.68 19.03
C ALA A 455 6.47 -11.68 17.96
N SER A 456 5.64 -12.68 17.62
CA SER A 456 5.98 -13.67 16.58
C SER A 456 5.94 -13.08 15.19
N THR A 457 5.01 -12.16 14.92
CA THR A 457 4.92 -11.42 13.65
C THR A 457 6.13 -10.50 13.47
N PHE A 458 6.55 -9.80 14.51
CA PHE A 458 7.81 -9.03 14.47
C PHE A 458 9.02 -9.92 14.17
N ASP A 459 9.15 -11.07 14.87
CA ASP A 459 10.28 -12.00 14.64
C ASP A 459 10.24 -12.59 13.22
N TYR A 460 9.05 -12.86 12.67
CA TYR A 460 8.87 -13.28 11.28
C TYR A 460 9.37 -12.20 10.32
N LEU A 461 8.89 -10.98 10.43
CA LEU A 461 9.26 -9.88 9.54
C LEU A 461 10.74 -9.55 9.60
N ARG A 462 11.34 -9.53 10.78
CA ARG A 462 12.79 -9.30 10.94
C ARG A 462 13.63 -10.31 10.15
N ASN A 463 13.13 -11.53 9.98
CA ASN A 463 13.85 -12.58 9.26
C ASN A 463 13.53 -12.61 7.74
N HIS A 464 12.34 -12.18 7.33
CA HIS A 464 11.88 -12.25 5.94
C HIS A 464 12.03 -10.95 5.17
N VAL A 465 11.99 -9.81 5.85
CA VAL A 465 12.17 -8.46 5.25
C VAL A 465 13.20 -7.63 6.04
N PRO A 466 14.44 -8.12 6.19
CA PRO A 466 15.46 -7.49 7.03
C PRO A 466 15.88 -6.09 6.56
N GLN A 467 15.49 -5.71 5.35
CA GLN A 467 15.74 -4.41 4.75
C GLN A 467 14.78 -3.30 5.22
N ILE A 468 13.86 -3.59 6.16
CA ILE A 468 12.84 -2.64 6.65
C ILE A 468 12.85 -2.65 8.18
N LEU A 469 12.68 -1.49 8.81
CA LEU A 469 12.47 -1.39 10.23
C LEU A 469 11.00 -1.73 10.56
N VAL A 470 10.76 -2.50 11.59
CA VAL A 470 9.41 -2.92 12.00
C VAL A 470 9.08 -2.29 13.35
N VAL A 471 7.89 -1.70 13.45
CA VAL A 471 7.24 -1.23 14.67
C VAL A 471 6.08 -2.17 14.98
N ASP A 472 6.04 -2.67 16.19
CA ASP A 472 5.05 -3.66 16.63
C ASP A 472 3.68 -3.04 16.89
N ASN A 473 3.66 -1.93 17.61
CA ASN A 473 2.48 -1.12 17.90
C ASN A 473 2.93 0.34 18.03
N ASP A 474 2.44 1.21 17.18
CA ASP A 474 2.90 2.59 17.16
C ASP A 474 2.20 3.43 18.25
N GLY A 475 2.95 4.32 18.88
CA GLY A 475 2.46 5.27 19.87
C GLY A 475 2.67 4.86 21.32
N TRP A 476 2.41 3.60 21.66
CA TRP A 476 2.55 3.04 23.01
C TRP A 476 2.42 1.51 23.04
N ASN A 477 2.45 0.92 24.29
CA ASN A 477 2.27 -0.52 24.53
C ASN A 477 3.16 -1.43 23.65
N HIS A 478 4.39 -0.96 23.34
CA HIS A 478 5.37 -1.80 22.66
C HIS A 478 5.62 -3.10 23.42
N VAL A 479 5.56 -4.23 22.75
CA VAL A 479 5.70 -5.53 23.38
C VAL A 479 7.15 -5.80 23.80
N SER A 480 7.37 -6.01 25.09
CA SER A 480 8.62 -6.54 25.62
C SER A 480 8.50 -8.03 25.94
N ARG A 481 9.49 -8.79 25.50
CA ARG A 481 9.60 -10.22 25.81
C ARG A 481 11.03 -10.58 26.19
N ARG A 482 11.23 -11.17 27.38
CA ARG A 482 12.54 -11.51 27.93
C ARG A 482 13.48 -10.29 27.98
N GLY A 483 12.94 -9.13 28.40
CA GLY A 483 13.69 -7.88 28.49
C GLY A 483 14.15 -7.29 27.15
N ARG A 484 13.58 -7.72 26.02
CA ARG A 484 13.85 -7.19 24.69
C ARG A 484 12.58 -6.67 24.06
N LEU A 485 12.64 -5.48 23.50
CA LEU A 485 11.57 -4.89 22.73
C LEU A 485 11.34 -5.68 21.45
N LYS A 486 10.09 -5.86 21.07
CA LYS A 486 9.67 -6.48 19.80
C LYS A 486 9.35 -5.42 18.76
N SER A 487 10.17 -4.39 18.75
CA SER A 487 10.16 -3.27 17.81
C SER A 487 11.59 -2.82 17.54
N HIS A 488 11.86 -2.33 16.33
CA HIS A 488 13.13 -1.69 15.99
C HIS A 488 13.20 -0.24 16.48
N LEU A 489 12.05 0.37 16.77
CA LEU A 489 11.92 1.75 17.23
C LEU A 489 11.10 1.77 18.52
N MET A 490 11.39 2.74 19.38
CA MET A 490 10.49 3.19 20.43
C MET A 490 9.73 4.38 19.89
N THR A 491 8.40 4.32 19.88
CA THR A 491 7.57 5.39 19.32
C THR A 491 6.62 5.94 20.39
N ALA A 492 6.26 7.22 20.27
CA ALA A 492 5.36 7.87 21.20
C ALA A 492 4.45 8.85 20.47
N HIS A 493 3.14 8.81 20.77
CA HIS A 493 2.18 9.83 20.38
C HIS A 493 2.02 10.84 21.52
N VAL A 494 2.28 12.10 21.23
CA VAL A 494 2.22 13.18 22.22
C VAL A 494 1.49 14.37 21.64
N TYR A 495 0.28 14.61 22.12
CA TYR A 495 -0.52 15.75 21.74
C TYR A 495 -0.70 16.70 22.93
N THR A 496 -0.21 17.91 22.79
CA THR A 496 -0.41 19.00 23.75
C THR A 496 -0.31 20.34 23.05
N PRO A 497 -1.15 21.31 23.37
CA PRO A 497 -1.01 22.68 22.89
C PRO A 497 0.01 23.52 23.67
N ASP A 498 0.47 23.06 24.83
CA ASP A 498 1.36 23.81 25.74
C ASP A 498 2.84 23.48 25.49
N PRO A 499 3.68 24.44 25.06
CA PRO A 499 5.09 24.24 24.85
C PRO A 499 5.87 23.79 26.10
N SER A 500 5.45 24.21 27.31
CA SER A 500 6.09 23.81 28.56
C SER A 500 5.82 22.35 28.91
N ALA A 501 4.56 21.92 28.76
CA ALA A 501 4.17 20.51 28.91
C ALA A 501 4.87 19.65 27.88
N TRP A 502 4.99 20.14 26.64
CA TRP A 502 5.73 19.49 25.55
C TRP A 502 7.19 19.23 25.93
N ALA A 503 7.92 20.29 26.30
CA ALA A 503 9.33 20.19 26.70
C ALA A 503 9.52 19.21 27.86
N THR A 504 8.65 19.30 28.89
CA THR A 504 8.68 18.41 30.04
C THR A 504 8.48 16.94 29.65
N THR A 505 7.50 16.66 28.79
CA THR A 505 7.24 15.29 28.31
C THR A 505 8.43 14.74 27.54
N LEU A 506 9.04 15.54 26.66
CA LEU A 506 10.22 15.13 25.89
C LEU A 506 11.44 14.87 26.80
N ASP A 507 11.63 15.65 27.88
CA ASP A 507 12.70 15.41 28.87
C ASP A 507 12.50 14.06 29.58
N ARG A 508 11.30 13.76 30.01
CA ARG A 508 10.93 12.49 30.65
C ARG A 508 11.16 11.29 29.70
N LEU A 509 10.70 11.40 28.45
CA LEU A 509 10.94 10.39 27.40
C LEU A 509 12.44 10.20 27.15
N GLY A 510 13.20 11.29 27.04
CA GLY A 510 14.66 11.28 26.85
C GLY A 510 15.42 10.65 28.05
N ALA A 511 14.90 10.81 29.25
CA ALA A 511 15.39 10.17 30.49
C ALA A 511 15.06 8.67 30.56
N GLY A 512 14.18 8.17 29.68
CA GLY A 512 13.79 6.77 29.62
C GLY A 512 12.55 6.40 30.42
N GLU A 513 11.76 7.41 30.82
CA GLU A 513 10.47 7.15 31.44
C GLU A 513 9.50 6.55 30.41
N THR A 514 8.82 5.47 30.79
CA THR A 514 7.88 4.73 29.94
C THR A 514 6.46 4.74 30.48
N GLU A 515 6.26 5.30 31.68
CA GLU A 515 4.98 5.36 32.37
C GLU A 515 4.52 6.81 32.52
N GLY A 516 3.24 7.10 32.24
CA GLY A 516 2.62 8.41 32.44
C GLY A 516 3.22 9.56 31.62
N VAL A 517 3.83 9.23 30.46
CA VAL A 517 4.39 10.18 29.48
C VAL A 517 3.56 10.27 28.21
N THR A 518 2.75 9.26 27.96
CA THR A 518 1.77 9.16 26.85
C THR A 518 0.41 8.71 27.42
N ALA A 519 -0.61 8.61 26.57
CA ALA A 519 -1.96 8.20 26.98
C ALA A 519 -1.98 6.80 27.62
N GLN A 520 -1.07 5.92 27.20
CA GLN A 520 -0.86 4.58 27.73
C GLN A 520 0.63 4.40 28.07
N PRO A 521 1.04 3.39 28.87
CA PRO A 521 2.45 3.05 29.03
C PRO A 521 3.12 2.75 27.69
N LEU A 522 4.38 3.18 27.52
CA LEU A 522 5.10 2.90 26.27
C LEU A 522 5.42 1.42 26.06
N VAL A 523 5.51 0.64 27.14
CA VAL A 523 5.91 -0.77 27.07
C VAL A 523 4.94 -1.65 27.85
N VAL A 524 4.67 -2.83 27.29
CA VAL A 524 3.83 -3.86 27.89
C VAL A 524 4.51 -5.22 27.83
N GLY A 525 4.20 -6.10 28.77
CA GLY A 525 4.76 -7.45 28.87
C GLY A 525 5.85 -7.57 29.92
N ASP A 526 7.03 -8.09 29.56
CA ASP A 526 8.12 -8.26 30.52
C ASP A 526 8.78 -6.91 30.87
N PRO A 527 9.37 -6.77 32.08
CA PRO A 527 10.06 -5.54 32.46
C PRO A 527 11.09 -5.09 31.44
N TYR A 528 11.01 -3.83 31.03
CA TYR A 528 11.92 -3.20 30.09
C TYR A 528 12.30 -1.79 30.56
N PHE A 529 13.58 -1.48 30.54
CA PHE A 529 14.09 -0.18 30.92
C PHE A 529 14.72 0.48 29.69
N TYR A 530 14.07 1.50 29.16
CA TYR A 530 14.60 2.23 28.02
C TYR A 530 15.82 3.06 28.40
N ARG A 531 16.93 2.87 27.70
CA ARG A 531 18.20 3.58 27.86
C ARG A 531 18.81 3.98 26.51
N GLY A 532 17.96 4.03 25.46
CA GLY A 532 18.41 4.28 24.09
C GLY A 532 18.95 3.05 23.38
N GLN A 533 18.39 1.86 23.65
CA GLN A 533 18.74 0.62 22.94
C GLN A 533 18.20 0.61 21.52
N VAL A 534 17.13 1.35 21.28
CA VAL A 534 16.51 1.62 19.97
C VAL A 534 16.27 3.11 19.81
N PRO A 535 16.16 3.66 18.59
CA PRO A 535 15.82 5.06 18.39
C PRO A 535 14.45 5.41 18.97
N LEU A 536 14.32 6.61 19.54
CA LEU A 536 13.06 7.20 19.95
C LEU A 536 12.54 8.11 18.84
N ILE A 537 11.30 7.89 18.43
CA ILE A 537 10.58 8.70 17.44
C ILE A 537 9.31 9.24 18.08
N ILE A 538 9.03 10.52 17.91
CA ILE A 538 7.71 11.08 18.21
C ILE A 538 6.85 10.91 16.95
N SER A 539 6.15 9.79 16.90
CA SER A 539 5.50 9.32 15.68
C SER A 539 4.16 9.96 15.39
N GLU A 540 3.60 10.69 16.37
CA GLU A 540 2.50 11.63 16.16
C GLU A 540 2.60 12.80 17.12
N TRP A 541 2.43 14.00 16.59
CA TRP A 541 2.41 15.23 17.36
C TRP A 541 1.77 16.38 16.55
N GLY A 542 1.44 17.46 17.24
CA GLY A 542 0.87 18.65 16.60
C GLY A 542 -0.64 18.60 16.55
N GLY A 543 -1.23 18.25 15.43
CA GLY A 543 -2.69 18.22 15.26
C GLY A 543 -3.35 19.59 15.41
N PHE A 544 -2.57 20.68 15.21
CA PHE A 544 -3.04 22.04 15.39
C PHE A 544 -4.13 22.38 14.37
N GLY A 545 -5.31 22.76 14.86
CA GLY A 545 -6.52 22.97 14.08
C GLY A 545 -7.62 21.97 14.40
N PHE A 546 -7.29 20.86 15.05
CA PHE A 546 -8.25 19.89 15.53
C PHE A 546 -8.27 19.89 17.07
N THR A 547 -9.38 20.29 17.65
CA THR A 547 -9.48 20.55 19.12
C THR A 547 -9.24 19.31 19.97
N MET A 548 -9.47 18.11 19.43
CA MET A 548 -9.23 16.85 20.13
C MET A 548 -7.75 16.63 20.45
N TYR A 549 -6.84 17.12 19.61
CA TYR A 549 -5.40 16.86 19.74
C TYR A 549 -4.58 18.06 20.23
N GLY A 550 -4.45 19.03 19.36
CA GLY A 550 -3.50 20.13 19.53
C GLY A 550 -4.11 21.47 19.93
N GLY A 551 -5.41 21.48 20.24
CA GLY A 551 -6.12 22.72 20.52
C GLY A 551 -6.31 23.62 19.28
N PRO A 552 -6.78 24.87 19.44
CA PRO A 552 -7.04 25.76 18.34
C PRO A 552 -5.77 25.97 17.51
N GLY A 553 -5.85 25.67 16.24
CA GLY A 553 -4.74 25.82 15.30
C GLY A 553 -4.95 26.92 14.28
N GLU A 554 -6.08 27.58 14.39
CA GLU A 554 -6.52 28.63 13.47
C GLU A 554 -5.92 29.96 13.90
N GLY A 555 -4.71 30.20 13.49
CA GLY A 555 -4.07 31.49 13.44
C GLY A 555 -3.70 31.79 12.00
N HIS A 556 -3.07 32.95 11.80
CA HIS A 556 -2.41 33.23 10.53
C HIS A 556 -1.42 32.09 10.19
N PRO A 557 -1.22 31.71 8.89
CA PRO A 557 -0.30 30.66 8.48
C PRO A 557 1.11 30.76 9.10
N ASP A 558 1.63 31.96 9.27
CA ASP A 558 2.91 32.23 9.91
C ASP A 558 2.94 31.87 11.40
N GLU A 559 1.85 32.15 12.14
CA GLU A 559 1.72 31.81 13.56
C GLU A 559 1.70 30.29 13.76
N ARG A 560 0.98 29.58 12.89
CA ARG A 560 0.94 28.12 12.87
C ARG A 560 2.33 27.53 12.56
N ALA A 561 3.02 28.10 11.59
CA ALA A 561 4.37 27.68 11.25
C ALA A 561 5.37 27.92 12.39
N GLU A 562 5.29 29.07 13.05
CA GLU A 562 6.15 29.38 14.21
C GLU A 562 5.91 28.41 15.37
N ARG A 563 4.66 28.09 15.63
CA ARG A 563 4.30 27.08 16.63
C ARG A 563 4.88 25.71 16.28
N ILE A 564 4.76 25.26 15.03
CA ILE A 564 5.34 23.99 14.57
C ILE A 564 6.85 24.01 14.77
N ARG A 565 7.54 25.09 14.38
CA ARG A 565 9.00 25.23 14.54
C ARG A 565 9.43 25.20 16.00
N THR A 566 8.68 25.85 16.89
CA THR A 566 8.96 25.86 18.35
C THR A 566 8.93 24.44 18.92
N PHE A 567 7.89 23.66 18.59
CA PHE A 567 7.78 22.28 19.05
C PHE A 567 8.88 21.39 18.46
N LYS A 568 9.18 21.58 17.21
CA LYS A 568 10.22 20.81 16.51
C LYS A 568 11.62 21.14 17.02
N HIS A 569 11.89 22.40 17.37
CA HIS A 569 13.13 22.83 18.01
C HIS A 569 13.38 22.08 19.33
N GLU A 570 12.36 21.92 20.16
CA GLU A 570 12.46 21.17 21.42
C GLU A 570 12.81 19.68 21.21
N MET A 571 12.32 19.05 20.14
CA MET A 571 12.69 17.68 19.78
C MET A 571 14.15 17.57 19.34
N ARG A 572 14.61 18.53 18.53
CA ARG A 572 15.99 18.54 18.01
C ARG A 572 17.08 18.68 19.09
N ARG A 573 16.74 19.27 20.22
CA ARG A 573 17.66 19.44 21.37
C ARG A 573 17.78 18.17 22.23
N ARG A 574 17.04 17.13 21.91
CA ARG A 574 16.93 15.89 22.71
C ARG A 574 17.32 14.67 21.88
N PRO A 575 17.59 13.53 22.50
CA PRO A 575 17.99 12.30 21.78
C PRO A 575 16.78 11.63 21.10
N ILE A 576 16.11 12.38 20.23
CA ILE A 576 15.00 11.97 19.38
C ILE A 576 15.54 11.82 17.96
N ALA A 577 15.24 10.70 17.31
CA ALA A 577 15.77 10.35 15.99
C ALA A 577 14.86 10.75 14.82
N GLY A 578 13.65 11.22 15.12
CA GLY A 578 12.69 11.69 14.14
C GLY A 578 11.38 12.09 14.75
N ASP A 579 10.57 12.77 13.97
CA ASP A 579 9.24 13.22 14.34
C ASP A 579 8.28 13.18 13.14
N ILE A 580 6.99 12.93 13.40
CA ILE A 580 5.94 12.87 12.39
C ILE A 580 4.84 13.85 12.76
N TYR A 581 4.74 14.94 12.01
CA TYR A 581 3.70 15.95 12.21
C TYR A 581 2.33 15.45 11.75
N THR A 582 1.30 15.61 12.53
CA THR A 582 -0.09 15.29 12.21
C THR A 582 -0.86 16.55 11.83
N GLN A 583 -1.24 16.78 10.54
CA GLN A 583 -1.03 15.89 9.39
C GLN A 583 -0.88 16.69 8.09
N ALA A 584 -0.71 15.99 6.98
CA ALA A 584 -0.50 16.61 5.67
C ALA A 584 -1.74 17.35 5.18
N THR A 585 -2.83 16.63 4.91
CA THR A 585 -4.10 17.16 4.41
C THR A 585 -5.20 16.93 5.42
N SER A 586 -6.15 17.85 5.51
CA SER A 586 -7.38 17.60 6.26
C SER A 586 -8.21 16.52 5.58
N ILE A 587 -8.91 15.72 6.38
CA ILE A 587 -9.80 14.66 5.90
C ILE A 587 -11.06 14.61 6.78
N GLU A 588 -12.23 14.68 6.16
CA GLU A 588 -13.53 14.72 6.82
C GLU A 588 -13.54 15.72 7.99
N ASP A 589 -13.73 15.27 9.23
CA ASP A 589 -13.77 16.12 10.42
C ASP A 589 -12.38 16.51 10.96
N GLU A 590 -11.30 15.83 10.55
CA GLU A 590 -9.94 16.15 11.00
C GLU A 590 -9.35 17.34 10.24
N ASN A 591 -9.62 18.56 10.73
CA ASN A 591 -9.26 19.83 10.10
C ASN A 591 -7.87 20.34 10.55
N ASN A 592 -6.84 19.49 10.54
CA ASN A 592 -5.48 19.80 11.01
C ASN A 592 -4.41 19.75 9.90
N GLY A 593 -4.82 19.59 8.65
CA GLY A 593 -3.92 19.56 7.50
C GLY A 593 -3.17 20.88 7.29
N ILE A 594 -1.95 20.82 6.77
CA ILE A 594 -1.12 21.98 6.40
C ILE A 594 -0.87 22.05 4.89
N ILE A 595 -1.54 21.21 4.14
CA ILE A 595 -1.61 21.19 2.67
C ILE A 595 -3.09 21.18 2.30
N ASP A 596 -3.51 22.02 1.36
CA ASP A 596 -4.85 22.00 0.82
C ASP A 596 -5.09 20.70 0.04
N PRO A 597 -6.14 19.91 0.37
CA PRO A 597 -6.33 18.58 -0.21
C PRO A 597 -6.66 18.62 -1.71
N ALA A 598 -7.28 19.66 -2.22
CA ALA A 598 -7.68 19.74 -3.63
C ALA A 598 -6.55 20.28 -4.52
N SER A 599 -5.92 21.38 -4.10
CA SER A 599 -4.89 22.05 -4.90
C SER A 599 -3.48 21.55 -4.65
N GLY A 600 -3.18 21.00 -3.45
CA GLY A 600 -1.83 20.70 -3.00
C GLY A 600 -1.04 21.96 -2.60
N GLU A 601 -1.69 23.10 -2.43
CA GLU A 601 -1.02 24.31 -1.96
C GLU A 601 -0.68 24.23 -0.47
N LEU A 602 0.44 24.85 -0.10
CA LEU A 602 0.87 24.89 1.30
C LEU A 602 0.03 25.91 2.08
N LEU A 603 -0.52 25.48 3.21
CA LEU A 603 -1.21 26.32 4.18
C LEU A 603 -0.28 26.91 5.25
N VAL A 604 1.00 26.64 5.13
CA VAL A 604 2.11 27.18 5.94
C VAL A 604 3.32 27.43 5.02
N PRO A 605 4.30 28.28 5.40
CA PRO A 605 5.47 28.55 4.56
C PRO A 605 6.29 27.29 4.22
N PRO A 606 6.95 27.24 3.05
CA PRO A 606 7.90 26.18 2.71
C PRO A 606 8.97 26.01 3.79
N GLY A 607 9.49 24.79 3.96
CA GLY A 607 10.53 24.47 4.93
C GLY A 607 10.08 24.46 6.39
N THR A 608 8.76 24.56 6.67
CA THR A 608 8.23 24.57 8.04
C THR A 608 8.58 23.31 8.83
N LEU A 609 8.72 22.16 8.15
CA LEU A 609 9.08 20.88 8.77
C LEU A 609 10.56 20.49 8.57
N ASP A 610 11.37 21.31 7.93
CA ASP A 610 12.80 21.01 7.70
C ASP A 610 13.61 21.25 8.97
N SER A 611 14.04 20.18 9.63
CA SER A 611 14.84 20.26 10.85
C SER A 611 16.21 20.91 10.64
N ARG A 612 16.71 20.99 9.42
CA ARG A 612 17.99 21.63 9.07
C ARG A 612 17.89 23.17 9.10
N LEU A 613 16.66 23.69 8.99
CA LEU A 613 16.37 25.13 9.05
C LEU A 613 15.98 25.59 10.47
N ILE A 614 15.91 24.67 11.43
CA ILE A 614 15.54 24.93 12.82
C ILE A 614 16.82 24.99 13.64
N ASN A 615 17.19 26.21 14.06
CA ASN A 615 18.38 26.51 14.86
C ASN A 615 18.10 26.40 16.37
#